data_40b385eae8a759a8c974d96d90f879d3
#
_entry.id   40b385eae8a759a8c974d96d90f879d3
#
_cell.length_a   1.000
_cell.length_b   1.000
_cell.length_c   1.000
_cell.angle_alpha   90.00
_cell.angle_beta   90.00
_cell.angle_gamma   90.00
#
_symmetry.space_group_name_H-M   'P 1'
#
loop_
_entity.id
_entity.type
_entity.pdbx_description
1 polymer ?
#
loop_
_entity_poly.entity_id
_entity_poly.type
_entity_poly.pdbx_seq_one_letter_code
_entity_poly.pdbx_strand_id
1 'polypeptide(L)'
;MSDLKNLIKEVPVHERKIDIRTFPLENDQALVEGWLHDERMVPGHNRDGSPRPPGVVHWMCVRLLLGGKPISILDAEAEMPTIPNPLCPTVADTVKKIIGLPIVAGFSDQVRKKLYGVEGCSHLMHLILAMGPAGLHGYWAAQSRKSQSLPESIEKIPHFEYLVNSCQLWREDGPLIKNLKGRMK
;
A
#
# COMPACT_ATOMS: atom_id res chain seq x y z
N MET A 1 14.07 7.83 28.53
CA MET A 1 13.21 7.23 27.48
C MET A 1 12.90 5.80 27.89
N SER A 2 11.63 5.41 28.01
CA SER A 2 11.29 4.02 28.27
C SER A 2 11.67 3.19 27.06
N ASP A 3 12.48 2.17 27.26
CA ASP A 3 12.79 1.20 26.20
C ASP A 3 11.62 0.21 26.10
N LEU A 4 10.66 0.52 25.23
CA LEU A 4 9.45 -0.29 25.02
C LEU A 4 9.77 -1.75 24.67
N LYS A 5 10.91 -2.00 24.03
CA LYS A 5 11.38 -3.35 23.70
C LYS A 5 11.55 -4.22 24.95
N ASN A 6 11.97 -3.63 26.07
CA ASN A 6 12.17 -4.35 27.36
C ASN A 6 10.85 -4.76 28.03
N LEU A 7 9.70 -4.27 27.56
CA LEU A 7 8.38 -4.70 28.04
C LEU A 7 7.92 -6.03 27.44
N ILE A 8 8.56 -6.48 26.35
CA ILE A 8 8.22 -7.76 25.71
C ILE A 8 8.74 -8.90 26.59
N LYS A 9 7.81 -9.69 27.16
CA LYS A 9 8.13 -10.81 28.05
C LYS A 9 7.71 -12.18 27.48
N GLU A 10 6.88 -12.19 26.45
CA GLU A 10 6.30 -13.40 25.86
C GLU A 10 6.46 -13.41 24.34
N VAL A 11 6.17 -14.55 23.71
CA VAL A 11 6.10 -14.68 22.26
C VAL A 11 4.92 -13.88 21.70
N PRO A 12 5.01 -13.42 20.43
CA PRO A 12 3.88 -12.71 19.82
C PRO A 12 2.66 -13.63 19.72
N VAL A 13 1.48 -13.10 20.02
CA VAL A 13 0.21 -13.84 19.93
C VAL A 13 -0.42 -13.74 18.54
N HIS A 14 -0.05 -12.73 17.77
CA HIS A 14 -0.53 -12.47 16.42
C HIS A 14 0.58 -11.82 15.59
N GLU A 15 0.67 -12.21 14.34
CA GLU A 15 1.56 -11.59 13.35
C GLU A 15 0.77 -11.18 12.11
N ARG A 16 1.03 -9.97 11.60
CA ARG A 16 0.57 -9.52 10.28
C ARG A 16 1.76 -9.19 9.42
N LYS A 17 1.82 -9.81 8.24
CA LYS A 17 2.79 -9.49 7.19
C LYS A 17 2.07 -8.85 6.02
N ILE A 18 2.69 -7.82 5.45
CA ILE A 18 2.27 -7.22 4.18
C ILE A 18 3.46 -7.25 3.25
N ASP A 19 3.31 -7.94 2.13
CA ASP A 19 4.31 -8.03 1.06
C ASP A 19 3.74 -7.32 -0.18
N ILE A 20 4.48 -6.34 -0.72
CA ILE A 20 4.04 -5.57 -1.88
C ILE A 20 5.12 -5.62 -2.94
N ARG A 21 4.75 -5.99 -4.15
CA ARG A 21 5.62 -6.10 -5.32
C ARG A 21 5.05 -5.31 -6.47
N THR A 22 5.92 -4.65 -7.23
CA THR A 22 5.54 -3.91 -8.44
C THR A 22 6.23 -4.52 -9.66
N PHE A 23 5.44 -4.84 -10.66
CA PHE A 23 5.88 -5.41 -11.93
C PHE A 23 5.69 -4.37 -13.03
N PRO A 24 6.78 -3.95 -13.74
CA PRO A 24 6.63 -3.05 -14.87
C PRO A 24 5.92 -3.79 -16.01
N LEU A 25 5.01 -3.08 -16.66
CA LEU A 25 4.31 -3.54 -17.86
C LEU A 25 4.66 -2.64 -19.06
N GLU A 26 4.14 -2.97 -20.23
CA GLU A 26 4.18 -2.12 -21.41
C GLU A 26 3.32 -0.87 -21.25
N ASN A 27 3.47 0.10 -22.17
CA ASN A 27 2.67 1.33 -22.26
C ASN A 27 2.69 2.18 -20.96
N ASP A 28 3.84 2.25 -20.29
CA ASP A 28 4.01 3.00 -19.05
C ASP A 28 2.99 2.62 -17.96
N GLN A 29 2.69 1.33 -17.87
CA GLN A 29 1.85 0.76 -16.82
C GLN A 29 2.68 -0.06 -15.84
N ALA A 30 2.11 -0.33 -14.66
CA ALA A 30 2.67 -1.24 -13.68
C ALA A 30 1.55 -2.03 -12.99
N LEU A 31 1.81 -3.31 -12.74
CA LEU A 31 0.99 -4.13 -11.85
C LEU A 31 1.58 -4.10 -10.45
N VAL A 32 0.78 -3.71 -9.47
CA VAL A 32 1.14 -3.78 -8.06
C VAL A 32 0.38 -4.93 -7.43
N GLU A 33 1.11 -5.90 -6.90
CA GLU A 33 0.55 -7.03 -6.16
C GLU A 33 0.85 -6.85 -4.68
N GLY A 34 -0.18 -6.90 -3.85
CA GLY A 34 -0.07 -6.82 -2.40
C GLY A 34 -0.67 -8.04 -1.75
N TRP A 35 0.08 -8.67 -0.85
CA TRP A 35 -0.35 -9.78 -0.01
C TRP A 35 -0.45 -9.37 1.44
N LEU A 36 -1.54 -9.75 2.10
CA LEU A 36 -1.74 -9.63 3.53
C LEU A 36 -1.88 -11.04 4.12
N HIS A 37 -1.05 -11.33 5.10
CA HIS A 37 -1.04 -12.59 5.83
C HIS A 37 -1.18 -12.31 7.32
N ASP A 38 -2.27 -12.78 7.93
CA ASP A 38 -2.51 -12.75 9.37
C ASP A 38 -2.41 -14.14 9.94
N GLU A 39 -1.61 -14.30 10.96
CA GLU A 39 -1.41 -15.55 11.65
C GLU A 39 -1.63 -15.41 13.17
N ARG A 40 -2.38 -16.34 13.73
CA ARG A 40 -2.44 -16.53 15.18
C ARG A 40 -1.32 -17.47 15.60
N MET A 41 -0.43 -16.97 16.45
CA MET A 41 0.79 -17.67 16.85
C MET A 41 0.58 -18.63 18.01
N VAL A 42 -0.48 -18.44 18.81
CA VAL A 42 -0.77 -19.23 20.03
C VAL A 42 -2.20 -19.75 20.01
N PRO A 43 -2.49 -20.88 20.69
CA PRO A 43 -3.85 -21.36 20.83
C PRO A 43 -4.74 -20.36 21.59
N GLY A 44 -6.03 -20.39 21.32
CA GLY A 44 -7.03 -19.56 21.98
C GLY A 44 -8.39 -20.24 21.99
N HIS A 45 -9.46 -19.46 22.16
CA HIS A 45 -10.83 -19.95 22.13
C HIS A 45 -11.68 -19.10 21.20
N ASN A 46 -12.67 -19.70 20.59
CA ASN A 46 -13.74 -19.03 19.87
C ASN A 46 -14.71 -18.35 20.85
N ARG A 47 -15.64 -17.54 20.33
CA ARG A 47 -16.64 -16.84 21.16
C ARG A 47 -17.61 -17.80 21.88
N ASP A 48 -17.77 -19.00 21.36
CA ASP A 48 -18.59 -20.10 21.96
C ASP A 48 -17.80 -20.95 22.97
N GLY A 49 -16.53 -20.57 23.26
CA GLY A 49 -15.64 -21.30 24.18
C GLY A 49 -14.93 -22.51 23.58
N SER A 50 -15.17 -22.86 22.32
CA SER A 50 -14.50 -23.98 21.67
C SER A 50 -13.01 -23.67 21.43
N PRO A 51 -12.11 -24.68 21.48
CA PRO A 51 -10.67 -24.47 21.23
C PRO A 51 -10.41 -23.92 19.83
N ARG A 52 -9.44 -23.02 19.73
CA ARG A 52 -9.00 -22.43 18.49
C ARG A 52 -7.49 -22.59 18.36
N PRO A 53 -6.98 -23.45 17.44
CA PRO A 53 -5.55 -23.68 17.28
C PRO A 53 -4.84 -22.46 16.70
N PRO A 54 -3.49 -22.38 16.80
CA PRO A 54 -2.67 -21.49 15.99
C PRO A 54 -2.92 -21.72 14.50
N GLY A 55 -2.61 -20.72 13.68
CA GLY A 55 -2.67 -20.85 12.22
C GLY A 55 -3.09 -19.58 11.51
N VAL A 56 -3.09 -19.65 10.18
CA VAL A 56 -3.44 -18.55 9.30
C VAL A 56 -4.90 -18.19 9.42
N VAL A 57 -5.20 -16.92 9.64
CA VAL A 57 -6.56 -16.39 9.79
C VAL A 57 -7.00 -15.70 8.50
N HIS A 58 -6.10 -14.91 7.90
CA HIS A 58 -6.32 -14.25 6.63
C HIS A 58 -5.10 -14.44 5.74
N TRP A 59 -5.32 -14.86 4.52
CA TRP A 59 -4.36 -14.77 3.44
C TRP A 59 -5.08 -14.19 2.24
N MET A 60 -4.75 -12.96 1.89
CA MET A 60 -5.48 -12.16 0.91
C MET A 60 -4.51 -11.45 -0.02
N CYS A 61 -4.89 -11.33 -1.27
CA CYS A 61 -4.16 -10.58 -2.29
C CYS A 61 -5.05 -9.49 -2.88
N VAL A 62 -4.43 -8.37 -3.20
CA VAL A 62 -5.00 -7.34 -4.08
C VAL A 62 -4.00 -7.08 -5.19
N ARG A 63 -4.51 -6.95 -6.43
CA ARG A 63 -3.72 -6.49 -7.58
C ARG A 63 -4.32 -5.20 -8.10
N LEU A 64 -3.45 -4.22 -8.33
CA LEU A 64 -3.81 -2.91 -8.88
C LEU A 64 -3.04 -2.69 -10.16
N LEU A 65 -3.74 -2.40 -11.24
CA LEU A 65 -3.14 -1.92 -12.49
C LEU A 65 -2.99 -0.39 -12.38
N LEU A 66 -1.76 0.10 -12.47
CA LEU A 66 -1.45 1.53 -12.39
C LEU A 66 -1.01 2.09 -13.73
N GLY A 67 -1.40 3.33 -14.04
CA GLY A 67 -0.98 4.04 -15.23
C GLY A 67 -1.63 5.42 -15.33
N GLY A 68 -1.34 6.11 -16.44
CA GLY A 68 -1.90 7.45 -16.72
C GLY A 68 -1.14 8.61 -16.09
N LYS A 69 -1.63 9.82 -16.34
CA LYS A 69 -1.11 11.09 -15.81
C LYS A 69 -2.29 11.94 -15.33
N PRO A 70 -2.51 12.11 -14.02
CA PRO A 70 -1.71 11.52 -12.91
C PRO A 70 -1.81 9.99 -12.86
N ILE A 71 -0.82 9.35 -12.20
CA ILE A 71 -0.83 7.90 -11.98
C ILE A 71 -2.10 7.54 -11.22
N SER A 72 -2.91 6.66 -11.80
CA SER A 72 -4.24 6.29 -11.30
C SER A 72 -4.40 4.77 -11.31
N ILE A 73 -5.36 4.28 -10.54
CA ILE A 73 -5.76 2.87 -10.55
C ILE A 73 -6.63 2.64 -11.79
N LEU A 74 -6.13 1.89 -12.76
CA LEU A 74 -6.85 1.57 -14.01
C LEU A 74 -7.74 0.35 -13.84
N ASP A 75 -7.32 -0.62 -13.00
CA ASP A 75 -8.09 -1.81 -12.65
C ASP A 75 -7.69 -2.33 -11.28
N ALA A 76 -8.57 -3.13 -10.64
CA ALA A 76 -8.36 -3.70 -9.32
C ALA A 76 -9.07 -5.05 -9.18
N GLU A 77 -8.37 -6.03 -8.62
CA GLU A 77 -8.93 -7.33 -8.26
C GLU A 77 -8.45 -7.78 -6.89
N ALA A 78 -9.19 -8.68 -6.26
CA ALA A 78 -8.80 -9.31 -5.00
C ALA A 78 -9.08 -10.82 -5.01
N GLU A 79 -8.20 -11.57 -4.36
CA GLU A 79 -8.40 -12.98 -4.05
C GLU A 79 -8.17 -13.25 -2.56
N MET A 80 -8.84 -14.25 -2.02
CA MET A 80 -8.86 -14.56 -0.59
C MET A 80 -8.65 -16.06 -0.35
N PRO A 81 -7.41 -16.60 -0.50
CA PRO A 81 -7.12 -18.02 -0.34
C PRO A 81 -7.43 -18.57 1.07
N THR A 82 -7.26 -17.77 2.13
CA THR A 82 -7.62 -18.14 3.50
C THR A 82 -8.46 -17.06 4.15
N ILE A 83 -9.62 -17.47 4.68
CA ILE A 83 -10.65 -16.58 5.22
C ILE A 83 -11.19 -17.13 6.54
N PRO A 84 -11.55 -16.28 7.52
CA PRO A 84 -12.15 -16.72 8.78
C PRO A 84 -13.64 -17.01 8.67
N ASN A 85 -14.30 -16.55 7.60
CA ASN A 85 -15.75 -16.71 7.39
C ASN A 85 -16.03 -16.98 5.91
N PRO A 86 -16.85 -18.01 5.58
CA PRO A 86 -17.16 -18.36 4.18
C PRO A 86 -17.87 -17.25 3.39
N LEU A 87 -18.41 -16.21 4.04
CA LEU A 87 -18.99 -15.04 3.37
C LEU A 87 -17.96 -13.98 2.96
N CYS A 88 -16.70 -14.07 3.42
CA CYS A 88 -15.68 -13.07 3.08
C CYS A 88 -15.51 -12.83 1.56
N PRO A 89 -15.57 -13.84 0.67
CA PRO A 89 -15.43 -13.62 -0.77
C PRO A 89 -16.50 -12.70 -1.38
N THR A 90 -17.67 -12.57 -0.75
CA THR A 90 -18.76 -11.71 -1.27
C THR A 90 -18.38 -10.22 -1.31
N VAL A 91 -17.34 -9.82 -0.56
CA VAL A 91 -16.87 -8.43 -0.53
C VAL A 91 -15.58 -8.21 -1.34
N ALA A 92 -15.05 -9.24 -2.01
CA ALA A 92 -13.82 -9.13 -2.81
C ALA A 92 -13.95 -8.05 -3.91
N ASP A 93 -15.05 -8.04 -4.63
CA ASP A 93 -15.31 -7.08 -5.72
C ASP A 93 -15.45 -5.62 -5.26
N THR A 94 -15.55 -5.37 -3.95
CA THR A 94 -15.60 -3.98 -3.45
C THR A 94 -14.33 -3.21 -3.77
N VAL A 95 -13.19 -3.89 -3.99
CA VAL A 95 -11.93 -3.23 -4.40
C VAL A 95 -12.08 -2.48 -5.73
N LYS A 96 -13.00 -2.87 -6.59
CA LYS A 96 -13.27 -2.17 -7.86
C LYS A 96 -13.81 -0.75 -7.68
N LYS A 97 -14.35 -0.42 -6.49
CA LYS A 97 -14.81 0.95 -6.17
C LYS A 97 -13.70 2.00 -6.22
N ILE A 98 -12.43 1.57 -6.17
CA ILE A 98 -11.27 2.49 -6.21
C ILE A 98 -10.73 2.71 -7.63
N ILE A 99 -11.25 2.04 -8.64
CA ILE A 99 -10.86 2.25 -10.04
C ILE A 99 -11.11 3.71 -10.41
N GLY A 100 -10.16 4.32 -11.10
CA GLY A 100 -10.15 5.73 -11.48
C GLY A 100 -9.56 6.67 -10.41
N LEU A 101 -9.26 6.21 -9.20
CA LEU A 101 -8.64 7.06 -8.19
C LEU A 101 -7.18 7.38 -8.55
N PRO A 102 -6.78 8.65 -8.58
CA PRO A 102 -5.39 9.04 -8.72
C PRO A 102 -4.64 8.82 -7.39
N ILE A 103 -3.40 8.33 -7.47
CA ILE A 103 -2.53 8.14 -6.31
C ILE A 103 -1.77 9.45 -6.05
N VAL A 104 -2.46 10.43 -5.50
CA VAL A 104 -1.96 11.78 -5.19
C VAL A 104 -2.31 12.16 -3.74
N ALA A 105 -1.98 13.37 -3.30
CA ALA A 105 -2.43 13.87 -2.00
C ALA A 105 -3.94 13.65 -1.81
N GLY A 106 -4.32 13.11 -0.64
CA GLY A 106 -5.72 12.74 -0.34
C GLY A 106 -6.14 11.34 -0.82
N PHE A 107 -5.28 10.57 -1.49
CA PHE A 107 -5.56 9.18 -1.92
C PHE A 107 -6.11 8.32 -0.78
N SER A 108 -5.44 8.34 0.37
CA SER A 108 -5.85 7.52 1.53
C SER A 108 -7.26 7.85 2.01
N ASP A 109 -7.67 9.10 1.98
CA ASP A 109 -9.01 9.53 2.38
C ASP A 109 -10.06 9.08 1.37
N GLN A 110 -9.73 9.12 0.07
CA GLN A 110 -10.62 8.62 -0.98
C GLN A 110 -10.81 7.10 -0.87
N VAL A 111 -9.74 6.35 -0.60
CA VAL A 111 -9.83 4.89 -0.37
C VAL A 111 -10.71 4.60 0.84
N ARG A 112 -10.52 5.32 1.97
CA ARG A 112 -11.36 5.16 3.16
C ARG A 112 -12.83 5.45 2.87
N LYS A 113 -13.15 6.54 2.19
CA LYS A 113 -14.54 6.88 1.81
C LYS A 113 -15.23 5.78 1.03
N LYS A 114 -14.49 5.02 0.19
CA LYS A 114 -15.05 4.00 -0.69
C LYS A 114 -15.10 2.60 -0.07
N LEU A 115 -14.24 2.30 0.91
CA LEU A 115 -14.03 0.92 1.41
C LEU A 115 -14.18 0.76 2.93
N TYR A 116 -14.39 1.86 3.69
CA TYR A 116 -14.48 1.77 5.14
C TYR A 116 -15.84 1.25 5.61
N GLY A 117 -15.84 0.52 6.73
CA GLY A 117 -17.04 0.03 7.40
C GLY A 117 -17.83 -0.94 6.51
N VAL A 118 -19.11 -0.66 6.33
CA VAL A 118 -20.04 -1.51 5.55
C VAL A 118 -19.82 -1.43 4.03
N GLU A 119 -18.98 -0.50 3.58
CA GLU A 119 -18.69 -0.32 2.15
C GLU A 119 -17.71 -1.34 1.58
N GLY A 120 -16.98 -2.07 2.44
CA GLY A 120 -15.97 -3.04 2.00
C GLY A 120 -15.40 -3.88 3.12
N CYS A 121 -14.18 -4.37 2.90
CA CYS A 121 -13.41 -5.15 3.86
C CYS A 121 -12.28 -4.31 4.45
N SER A 122 -12.17 -4.23 5.77
CA SER A 122 -11.09 -3.51 6.46
C SER A 122 -9.70 -4.05 6.12
N HIS A 123 -9.54 -5.35 5.90
CA HIS A 123 -8.26 -5.96 5.54
C HIS A 123 -7.82 -5.54 4.14
N LEU A 124 -8.71 -5.64 3.14
CA LEU A 124 -8.44 -5.18 1.78
C LEU A 124 -8.17 -3.68 1.74
N MET A 125 -8.95 -2.89 2.48
CA MET A 125 -8.73 -1.44 2.56
C MET A 125 -7.34 -1.11 3.12
N HIS A 126 -6.92 -1.73 4.24
CA HIS A 126 -5.59 -1.47 4.82
C HIS A 126 -4.45 -1.92 3.90
N LEU A 127 -4.64 -3.04 3.18
CA LEU A 127 -3.68 -3.49 2.18
C LEU A 127 -3.54 -2.45 1.06
N ILE A 128 -4.65 -1.96 0.50
CA ILE A 128 -4.67 -0.94 -0.55
C ILE A 128 -4.03 0.38 -0.08
N LEU A 129 -4.28 0.79 1.17
CA LEU A 129 -3.64 1.97 1.74
C LEU A 129 -2.10 1.86 1.79
N ALA A 130 -1.58 0.66 2.06
CA ALA A 130 -0.14 0.40 2.01
C ALA A 130 0.38 0.30 0.56
N MET A 131 -0.43 -0.24 -0.36
CA MET A 131 -0.06 -0.42 -1.77
C MET A 131 0.08 0.91 -2.53
N GLY A 132 -0.70 1.95 -2.19
CA GLY A 132 -0.64 3.23 -2.89
C GLY A 132 0.78 3.83 -2.92
N PRO A 133 1.38 4.18 -1.78
CA PRO A 133 2.75 4.72 -1.74
C PRO A 133 3.79 3.75 -2.29
N ALA A 134 3.68 2.44 -1.96
CA ALA A 134 4.60 1.43 -2.45
C ALA A 134 4.54 1.28 -3.99
N GLY A 135 3.33 1.34 -4.56
CA GLY A 135 3.11 1.28 -5.99
C GLY A 135 3.73 2.48 -6.73
N LEU A 136 3.63 3.68 -6.18
CA LEU A 136 4.33 4.85 -6.72
C LEU A 136 5.85 4.64 -6.75
N HIS A 137 6.43 4.19 -5.65
CA HIS A 137 7.88 3.91 -5.59
C HIS A 137 8.28 2.84 -6.61
N GLY A 138 7.50 1.77 -6.75
CA GLY A 138 7.74 0.72 -7.73
C GLY A 138 7.60 1.23 -9.17
N TYR A 139 6.61 2.08 -9.45
CA TYR A 139 6.42 2.72 -10.75
C TYR A 139 7.64 3.59 -11.13
N TRP A 140 8.13 4.42 -10.20
CA TRP A 140 9.35 5.22 -10.42
C TRP A 140 10.59 4.35 -10.60
N ALA A 141 10.73 3.29 -9.82
CA ALA A 141 11.82 2.32 -10.00
C ALA A 141 11.81 1.70 -11.41
N ALA A 142 10.61 1.40 -11.94
CA ALA A 142 10.47 0.90 -13.30
C ALA A 142 10.89 1.93 -14.34
N GLN A 143 10.51 3.20 -14.18
CA GLN A 143 10.89 4.28 -15.09
C GLN A 143 12.40 4.59 -15.04
N SER A 144 13.01 4.54 -13.85
CA SER A 144 14.46 4.83 -13.66
C SER A 144 15.38 3.76 -14.26
N ARG A 145 14.86 2.64 -14.76
CA ARG A 145 15.66 1.65 -15.52
C ARG A 145 16.19 2.20 -16.85
N LYS A 146 15.53 3.24 -17.38
CA LYS A 146 16.01 3.96 -18.56
C LYS A 146 16.83 5.16 -18.09
N SER A 147 18.08 5.28 -18.58
CA SER A 147 18.90 6.45 -18.29
C SER A 147 18.18 7.72 -18.76
N GLN A 148 18.09 8.69 -17.88
CA GLN A 148 17.52 10.00 -18.19
C GLN A 148 18.61 11.07 -18.02
N SER A 149 18.61 12.08 -18.89
CA SER A 149 19.42 13.26 -18.68
C SER A 149 18.98 14.02 -17.43
N LEU A 150 19.94 14.64 -16.73
CA LEU A 150 19.60 15.53 -15.62
C LEU A 150 18.68 16.64 -16.12
N PRO A 151 17.53 16.86 -15.49
CA PRO A 151 16.64 17.95 -15.88
C PRO A 151 17.28 19.30 -15.58
N GLU A 152 16.97 20.28 -16.40
CA GLU A 152 17.53 21.66 -16.28
C GLU A 152 16.95 22.40 -15.06
N SER A 153 15.81 21.98 -14.54
CA SER A 153 15.19 22.57 -13.35
C SER A 153 14.44 21.54 -12.52
N ILE A 154 14.18 21.88 -11.26
CA ILE A 154 13.55 20.98 -10.28
C ILE A 154 12.12 20.61 -10.70
N GLU A 155 11.40 21.52 -11.35
CA GLU A 155 10.03 21.31 -11.83
C GLU A 155 9.97 20.33 -13.01
N LYS A 156 11.11 20.14 -13.70
CA LYS A 156 11.24 19.18 -14.80
C LYS A 156 11.66 17.78 -14.33
N ILE A 157 11.92 17.57 -13.04
CA ILE A 157 12.17 16.24 -12.48
C ILE A 157 10.89 15.41 -12.62
N PRO A 158 10.93 14.26 -13.32
CA PRO A 158 9.76 13.42 -13.46
C PRO A 158 9.17 13.06 -12.09
N HIS A 159 7.85 13.20 -11.95
CA HIS A 159 7.12 12.85 -10.72
C HIS A 159 7.50 13.65 -9.47
N PHE A 160 8.14 14.80 -9.63
CA PHE A 160 8.54 15.65 -8.51
C PHE A 160 7.35 16.11 -7.65
N GLU A 161 6.21 16.33 -8.29
CA GLU A 161 4.95 16.70 -7.63
C GLU A 161 4.48 15.69 -6.55
N TYR A 162 4.83 14.40 -6.69
CA TYR A 162 4.51 13.37 -5.69
C TYR A 162 5.47 13.36 -4.50
N LEU A 163 6.64 13.98 -4.64
CA LEU A 163 7.64 14.05 -3.57
C LEU A 163 7.38 15.25 -2.66
N VAL A 164 6.98 16.38 -3.23
CA VAL A 164 6.73 17.62 -2.46
C VAL A 164 5.63 17.38 -1.42
N ASN A 165 5.94 17.70 -0.17
CA ASN A 165 5.06 17.50 0.99
C ASN A 165 4.70 16.03 1.29
N SER A 166 5.42 15.06 0.71
CA SER A 166 5.21 13.64 1.00
C SER A 166 5.72 13.21 2.39
N CYS A 167 6.72 13.89 2.91
CA CYS A 167 7.21 13.70 4.29
C CYS A 167 7.93 14.95 4.81
N GLN A 168 8.30 14.93 6.10
CA GLN A 168 8.96 16.05 6.78
C GLN A 168 10.24 16.56 6.06
N LEU A 169 10.98 15.68 5.39
CA LEU A 169 12.20 16.07 4.67
C LEU A 169 11.88 16.66 3.29
N TRP A 170 10.80 16.22 2.64
CA TRP A 170 10.34 16.66 1.33
C TRP A 170 9.35 17.83 1.39
N ARG A 171 9.12 18.42 2.56
CA ARG A 171 8.28 19.64 2.62
C ARG A 171 8.86 20.73 1.71
N GLU A 172 8.02 21.59 1.19
CA GLU A 172 8.36 22.60 0.19
C GLU A 172 9.54 23.50 0.60
N ASP A 173 9.63 23.86 1.88
CA ASP A 173 10.76 24.58 2.49
C ASP A 173 11.80 23.67 3.14
N GLY A 174 11.73 22.35 2.88
CA GLY A 174 12.53 21.32 3.53
C GLY A 174 13.96 21.20 3.00
N PRO A 175 14.78 20.41 3.72
CA PRO A 175 16.20 20.31 3.40
C PRO A 175 16.49 19.65 2.05
N LEU A 176 15.66 18.67 1.63
CA LEU A 176 15.87 17.98 0.36
C LEU A 176 15.55 18.88 -0.83
N ILE A 177 14.48 19.69 -0.76
CA ILE A 177 14.13 20.67 -1.79
C ILE A 177 15.21 21.74 -1.91
N LYS A 178 15.72 22.26 -0.78
CA LYS A 178 16.80 23.25 -0.77
C LYS A 178 18.08 22.70 -1.40
N ASN A 179 18.44 21.45 -1.07
CA ASN A 179 19.61 20.78 -1.65
C ASN A 179 19.48 20.60 -3.17
N LEU A 180 18.32 20.19 -3.66
CA LEU A 180 18.10 20.03 -5.10
C LEU A 180 18.22 21.38 -5.84
N LYS A 181 17.58 22.44 -5.33
CA LYS A 181 17.68 23.79 -5.87
C LYS A 181 19.13 24.29 -5.91
N GLY A 182 19.97 23.93 -4.93
CA GLY A 182 21.38 24.31 -4.88
C GLY A 182 22.26 23.58 -5.91
N ARG A 183 21.88 22.37 -6.33
CA ARG A 183 22.65 21.56 -7.31
C ARG A 183 22.31 21.87 -8.77
N MET A 184 21.18 22.52 -9.02
CA MET A 184 20.69 22.86 -10.37
C MET A 184 20.97 24.29 -10.77
N LYS A 185 21.79 25.00 -9.99
CA LYS A 185 22.41 26.30 -10.33
C LYS A 185 23.79 26.05 -10.89
#